data_4c29a6429d3f99ef6d65f503b33d3715
#
_entry.id   4c29a6429d3f99ef6d65f503b33d3715
#
_cell.length_a   1.000
_cell.length_b   1.000
_cell.length_c   1.000
_cell.angle_alpha   90.00
_cell.angle_beta   90.00
_cell.angle_gamma   90.00
#
_symmetry.space_group_name_H-M   'P 1'
#
loop_
_entity.id
_entity.type
_entity.pdbx_description
1 polymer ?
#
loop_
_entity_poly.entity_id
_entity_poly.type
_entity_poly.pdbx_seq_one_letter_code
_entity_poly.pdbx_strand_id
1 'polypeptide(L)'
;MFEPLVQDTTKAQSESIDTILGRLKKGRVYIPDYQRDANQWNLRKQSLFIESILNNLTIPGFFFCEDDTRKYEVVDGQQRLNTLRSFANDEFSISDDKTIDYILPEAHLYIGKKYSELEDDLKDIFNDYPLTIIYLPKSIELQTKLEIFRRINEGGTPLSGQDIRLAYYSQSRSVTFIRLVGIHDNPTGTNEEVSEEDEPNSTTKPFQRMIELAQRQGLSNPWDKFDEAREPWYQWWEGKEKAKGQTPSLMFLWYLICLERQKLDDLLKRPNHLKMFFNGSTENALDIYCSQLQYQEDSKEERSKQILSNFQVISGEYFPIFVNWMQFILSRGFSGISVDKYKQLALFIAGAAELKVSPEQVSDTQWNHASEFIRTPRNKAREILDEKNGYPEPKGQWTGEKGQKQQCDKVVEIVRLILNK
;
A
#
# COMPACT_ATOMS: atom_id res chain seq x y z
N MET A 1 -38.65 -5.56 -5.87
CA MET A 1 -38.21 -5.11 -7.23
C MET A 1 -36.68 -5.04 -7.16
N PHE A 2 -35.99 -5.57 -8.16
CA PHE A 2 -34.52 -5.48 -8.20
C PHE A 2 -34.13 -4.05 -8.61
N GLU A 3 -33.29 -3.39 -7.82
CA GLU A 3 -32.72 -2.08 -8.14
C GLU A 3 -31.22 -2.26 -8.44
N PRO A 4 -30.75 -1.78 -9.59
CA PRO A 4 -29.32 -1.79 -9.90
C PRO A 4 -28.53 -0.96 -8.90
N LEU A 5 -27.31 -1.42 -8.55
CA LEU A 5 -26.41 -0.69 -7.67
C LEU A 5 -26.05 0.72 -8.20
N VAL A 6 -26.06 0.88 -9.53
CA VAL A 6 -25.85 2.14 -10.21
C VAL A 6 -27.10 2.42 -11.07
N GLN A 7 -27.82 3.48 -10.75
CA GLN A 7 -29.09 3.81 -11.43
C GLN A 7 -28.85 4.61 -12.71
N ASP A 8 -27.87 5.49 -12.72
CA ASP A 8 -27.52 6.30 -13.89
C ASP A 8 -26.61 5.54 -14.86
N THR A 9 -26.69 5.89 -16.14
CA THR A 9 -25.86 5.27 -17.17
C THR A 9 -24.49 5.92 -17.28
N THR A 10 -23.48 5.11 -17.56
CA THR A 10 -22.13 5.60 -17.90
C THR A 10 -22.12 6.27 -19.27
N LYS A 11 -21.25 7.26 -19.47
CA LYS A 11 -21.05 7.95 -20.75
C LYS A 11 -19.62 7.71 -21.23
N ALA A 12 -19.46 7.28 -22.47
CA ALA A 12 -18.16 7.19 -23.11
C ALA A 12 -17.93 8.40 -24.03
N GLN A 13 -16.76 9.00 -23.93
CA GLN A 13 -16.33 10.12 -24.78
C GLN A 13 -14.91 9.89 -25.25
N SER A 14 -14.57 10.44 -26.40
CA SER A 14 -13.20 10.44 -26.91
C SER A 14 -12.60 11.81 -26.70
N GLU A 15 -11.41 11.86 -26.09
CA GLU A 15 -10.68 13.10 -25.83
C GLU A 15 -9.19 12.89 -26.16
N SER A 16 -8.53 13.91 -26.75
CA SER A 16 -7.10 13.80 -27.07
C SER A 16 -6.21 13.76 -25.81
N ILE A 17 -5.02 13.19 -25.94
CA ILE A 17 -4.01 13.19 -24.86
C ILE A 17 -3.74 14.62 -24.40
N ASP A 18 -3.52 15.56 -25.31
CA ASP A 18 -3.25 16.97 -24.96
C ASP A 18 -4.38 17.56 -24.10
N THR A 19 -5.63 17.30 -24.46
CA THR A 19 -6.80 17.75 -23.67
C THR A 19 -6.78 17.21 -22.26
N ILE A 20 -6.52 15.91 -22.08
CA ILE A 20 -6.51 15.27 -20.76
C ILE A 20 -5.31 15.74 -19.92
N LEU A 21 -4.12 15.85 -20.52
CA LEU A 21 -2.94 16.40 -19.84
C LEU A 21 -3.15 17.85 -19.42
N GLY A 22 -3.79 18.66 -20.28
CA GLY A 22 -4.18 20.03 -19.95
C GLY A 22 -5.15 20.11 -18.77
N ARG A 23 -6.11 19.17 -18.65
CA ARG A 23 -7.03 19.07 -17.48
C ARG A 23 -6.31 18.61 -16.20
N LEU A 24 -5.35 17.69 -16.31
CA LEU A 24 -4.49 17.27 -15.20
C LEU A 24 -3.69 18.45 -14.65
N LYS A 25 -3.02 19.19 -15.53
CA LYS A 25 -2.22 20.37 -15.18
C LYS A 25 -3.04 21.44 -14.47
N LYS A 26 -4.31 21.61 -14.87
CA LYS A 26 -5.27 22.55 -14.25
C LYS A 26 -5.94 21.99 -12.99
N GLY A 27 -5.64 20.76 -12.57
CA GLY A 27 -6.27 20.09 -11.43
C GLY A 27 -7.77 19.81 -11.62
N ARG A 28 -8.26 19.77 -12.88
CA ARG A 28 -9.64 19.41 -13.21
C ARG A 28 -9.83 17.88 -13.33
N VAL A 29 -8.76 17.16 -13.65
CA VAL A 29 -8.64 15.72 -13.53
C VAL A 29 -7.56 15.47 -12.49
N TYR A 30 -7.78 14.54 -11.57
CA TYR A 30 -6.81 14.21 -10.54
C TYR A 30 -6.80 12.71 -10.24
N ILE A 31 -5.63 12.23 -9.83
CA ILE A 31 -5.45 10.86 -9.33
C ILE A 31 -5.59 10.93 -7.83
N PRO A 32 -6.56 10.22 -7.22
CA PRO A 32 -6.77 10.25 -5.79
C PRO A 32 -5.59 9.63 -5.04
N ASP A 33 -5.34 10.13 -3.83
CA ASP A 33 -4.18 9.71 -3.03
C ASP A 33 -4.20 8.22 -2.68
N TYR A 34 -5.39 7.64 -2.52
CA TYR A 34 -5.52 6.22 -2.20
C TYR A 34 -5.11 5.28 -3.35
N GLN A 35 -5.02 5.78 -4.59
CA GLN A 35 -4.58 5.00 -5.75
C GLN A 35 -3.09 5.18 -6.06
N ARG A 36 -2.45 6.23 -5.54
CA ARG A 36 -1.10 6.62 -5.96
C ARG A 36 0.00 5.62 -5.60
N ASP A 37 -0.25 4.75 -4.62
CA ASP A 37 0.75 3.78 -4.14
C ASP A 37 0.70 2.44 -4.89
N ALA A 38 -0.32 2.23 -5.73
CA ALA A 38 -0.45 1.00 -6.49
C ALA A 38 0.59 0.93 -7.62
N ASN A 39 1.43 -0.09 -7.57
CA ASN A 39 2.31 -0.59 -8.63
C ASN A 39 2.63 0.39 -9.77
N GLN A 40 3.71 1.14 -9.66
CA GLN A 40 4.18 1.91 -10.81
C GLN A 40 4.66 0.97 -11.92
N TRP A 41 4.34 1.32 -13.16
CA TRP A 41 4.85 0.58 -14.30
C TRP A 41 6.36 0.77 -14.42
N ASN A 42 7.09 -0.31 -14.65
CA ASN A 42 8.51 -0.24 -14.99
C ASN A 42 8.69 0.36 -16.40
N LEU A 43 9.90 0.79 -16.71
CA LEU A 43 10.25 1.45 -17.96
C LEU A 43 9.84 0.61 -19.19
N ARG A 44 9.96 -0.72 -19.13
CA ARG A 44 9.51 -1.62 -20.22
C ARG A 44 8.01 -1.44 -20.52
N LYS A 45 7.15 -1.45 -19.50
CA LYS A 45 5.70 -1.28 -19.67
C LYS A 45 5.35 0.12 -20.15
N GLN A 46 6.04 1.14 -19.61
CA GLN A 46 5.86 2.52 -20.04
C GLN A 46 6.20 2.69 -21.51
N SER A 47 7.35 2.17 -21.94
CA SER A 47 7.82 2.24 -23.31
C SER A 47 6.88 1.55 -24.29
N LEU A 48 6.43 0.33 -24.00
CA LEU A 48 5.48 -0.39 -24.85
C LEU A 48 4.11 0.30 -24.92
N PHE A 49 3.72 1.00 -23.86
CA PHE A 49 2.47 1.77 -23.87
C PHE A 49 2.59 3.03 -24.74
N ILE A 50 3.70 3.75 -24.67
CA ILE A 50 3.96 4.90 -25.55
C ILE A 50 4.08 4.43 -27.01
N GLU A 51 4.78 3.33 -27.25
CA GLU A 51 4.84 2.72 -28.58
C GLU A 51 3.46 2.43 -29.15
N SER A 52 2.56 1.85 -28.32
CA SER A 52 1.20 1.55 -28.77
C SER A 52 0.46 2.81 -29.24
N ILE A 53 0.70 3.94 -28.60
CA ILE A 53 0.12 5.23 -28.97
C ILE A 53 0.73 5.75 -30.28
N LEU A 54 2.05 5.75 -30.38
CA LEU A 54 2.75 6.21 -31.59
C LEU A 54 2.41 5.38 -32.83
N ASN A 55 2.05 4.10 -32.63
CA ASN A 55 1.58 3.21 -33.69
C ASN A 55 0.04 3.16 -33.82
N ASN A 56 -0.67 4.07 -33.17
CA ASN A 56 -2.13 4.18 -33.21
C ASN A 56 -2.87 2.88 -32.86
N LEU A 57 -2.30 2.06 -31.95
CA LEU A 57 -2.94 0.84 -31.47
C LEU A 57 -4.00 1.16 -30.45
N THR A 58 -5.04 0.32 -30.39
CA THR A 58 -6.10 0.47 -29.38
C THR A 58 -5.59 0.19 -27.98
N ILE A 59 -5.82 1.12 -27.06
CA ILE A 59 -5.50 0.99 -25.64
C ILE A 59 -6.79 0.88 -24.80
N PRO A 60 -6.75 0.28 -23.60
CA PRO A 60 -7.90 0.22 -22.72
C PRO A 60 -8.41 1.61 -22.31
N GLY A 61 -9.72 1.78 -22.20
CA GLY A 61 -10.36 3.03 -21.80
C GLY A 61 -10.01 3.45 -20.35
N PHE A 62 -10.21 4.73 -20.06
CA PHE A 62 -10.04 5.32 -18.73
C PHE A 62 -11.39 5.47 -18.07
N PHE A 63 -11.45 5.32 -16.75
CA PHE A 63 -12.67 5.50 -15.98
C PHE A 63 -12.52 6.69 -15.04
N PHE A 64 -13.39 7.69 -15.24
CA PHE A 64 -13.41 8.91 -14.44
C PHE A 64 -14.75 9.04 -13.71
N CYS A 65 -14.73 9.62 -12.51
CA CYS A 65 -15.92 9.95 -11.76
C CYS A 65 -15.91 11.44 -11.37
N GLU A 66 -17.00 12.16 -11.61
CA GLU A 66 -17.12 13.55 -11.17
C GLU A 66 -17.30 13.59 -9.64
N ASP A 67 -16.49 14.39 -8.95
CA ASP A 67 -16.64 14.66 -7.53
C ASP A 67 -17.61 15.83 -7.25
N ASP A 68 -17.86 16.12 -5.97
CA ASP A 68 -18.75 17.21 -5.55
C ASP A 68 -18.22 18.60 -5.92
N THR A 69 -16.91 18.72 -6.21
CA THR A 69 -16.27 19.99 -6.62
C THR A 69 -16.26 20.18 -8.14
N ARG A 70 -16.92 19.30 -8.91
CA ARG A 70 -16.95 19.26 -10.38
C ARG A 70 -15.58 19.00 -11.00
N LYS A 71 -14.73 18.28 -10.29
CA LYS A 71 -13.49 17.73 -10.83
C LYS A 71 -13.67 16.26 -11.11
N TYR A 72 -12.78 15.69 -11.90
CA TYR A 72 -12.83 14.29 -12.28
C TYR A 72 -11.74 13.50 -11.55
N GLU A 73 -12.17 12.59 -10.73
CA GLU A 73 -11.33 11.58 -10.09
C GLU A 73 -11.07 10.43 -11.06
N VAL A 74 -9.80 10.04 -11.20
CA VAL A 74 -9.42 8.86 -12.00
C VAL A 74 -9.72 7.60 -11.20
N VAL A 75 -10.70 6.82 -11.64
CA VAL A 75 -11.08 5.54 -11.02
C VAL A 75 -10.23 4.40 -11.56
N ASP A 76 -9.98 4.36 -12.88
CA ASP A 76 -9.02 3.44 -13.52
C ASP A 76 -8.26 4.13 -14.64
N GLY A 77 -7.05 3.64 -14.92
CA GLY A 77 -6.14 4.20 -15.93
C GLY A 77 -5.03 5.08 -15.34
N GLN A 78 -4.89 5.10 -14.01
CA GLN A 78 -3.89 5.91 -13.31
C GLN A 78 -2.46 5.70 -13.87
N GLN A 79 -2.00 4.43 -14.00
CA GLN A 79 -0.64 4.12 -14.47
C GLN A 79 -0.43 4.61 -15.91
N ARG A 80 -1.43 4.43 -16.75
CA ARG A 80 -1.45 4.91 -18.13
C ARG A 80 -1.38 6.43 -18.17
N LEU A 81 -2.19 7.11 -17.35
CA LEU A 81 -2.24 8.56 -17.28
C LEU A 81 -0.94 9.16 -16.72
N ASN A 82 -0.35 8.52 -15.71
CA ASN A 82 0.96 8.91 -15.20
C ASN A 82 2.04 8.73 -16.27
N THR A 83 2.03 7.61 -17.01
CA THR A 83 2.98 7.37 -18.10
C THR A 83 2.87 8.43 -19.19
N LEU A 84 1.66 8.81 -19.62
CA LEU A 84 1.45 9.90 -20.58
C LEU A 84 2.04 11.22 -20.07
N ARG A 85 1.74 11.55 -18.81
CA ARG A 85 2.25 12.80 -18.20
C ARG A 85 3.77 12.79 -18.08
N SER A 86 4.35 11.71 -17.56
CA SER A 86 5.80 11.61 -17.39
C SER A 86 6.54 11.65 -18.72
N PHE A 87 6.00 11.03 -19.75
CA PHE A 87 6.59 11.10 -21.09
C PHE A 87 6.49 12.52 -21.67
N ALA A 88 5.32 13.15 -21.61
CA ALA A 88 5.14 14.54 -22.10
C ALA A 88 6.00 15.58 -21.35
N ASN A 89 6.42 15.26 -20.12
CA ASN A 89 7.32 16.09 -19.31
C ASN A 89 8.81 15.73 -19.46
N ASP A 90 9.18 14.84 -20.37
CA ASP A 90 10.56 14.34 -20.55
C ASP A 90 11.16 13.64 -19.31
N GLU A 91 10.32 13.06 -18.45
CA GLU A 91 10.77 12.38 -17.24
C GLU A 91 11.42 11.01 -17.53
N PHE A 92 11.17 10.43 -18.70
CA PHE A 92 11.85 9.22 -19.18
C PHE A 92 11.95 9.21 -20.71
N SER A 93 12.88 8.38 -21.24
CA SER A 93 13.00 8.06 -22.67
C SER A 93 12.39 6.67 -22.93
N ILE A 94 11.91 6.45 -24.17
CA ILE A 94 11.50 5.11 -24.62
C ILE A 94 12.73 4.20 -24.54
N SER A 95 12.62 3.08 -23.84
CA SER A 95 13.77 2.20 -23.57
C SER A 95 14.44 1.71 -24.86
N ASP A 96 15.74 1.65 -24.86
CA ASP A 96 16.57 1.06 -25.91
C ASP A 96 17.00 -0.39 -25.58
N ASP A 97 16.43 -0.97 -24.52
CA ASP A 97 16.68 -2.36 -24.10
C ASP A 97 16.31 -3.33 -25.23
N LYS A 98 17.31 -4.04 -25.72
CA LYS A 98 17.19 -5.01 -26.83
C LYS A 98 16.32 -6.23 -26.49
N THR A 99 15.93 -6.40 -25.23
CA THR A 99 15.00 -7.45 -24.81
C THR A 99 13.53 -7.07 -25.00
N ILE A 100 13.27 -5.83 -25.44
CA ILE A 100 11.92 -5.33 -25.72
C ILE A 100 11.62 -5.54 -27.21
N ASP A 101 10.59 -6.30 -27.50
CA ASP A 101 10.12 -6.53 -28.87
C ASP A 101 9.21 -5.36 -29.29
N TYR A 102 9.79 -4.36 -29.90
CA TYR A 102 9.05 -3.24 -30.50
C TYR A 102 8.50 -3.61 -31.88
N ILE A 103 7.45 -2.90 -32.29
CA ILE A 103 6.86 -3.05 -33.62
C ILE A 103 7.80 -2.44 -34.67
N LEU A 104 8.29 -3.26 -35.57
CA LEU A 104 9.22 -2.89 -36.62
C LEU A 104 8.46 -2.57 -37.92
N PRO A 105 9.12 -1.82 -38.85
CA PRO A 105 10.53 -1.37 -38.86
C PRO A 105 10.79 0.00 -38.26
N GLU A 106 9.75 0.79 -37.95
CA GLU A 106 9.87 2.22 -37.63
C GLU A 106 10.27 2.52 -36.20
N ALA A 107 10.45 1.50 -35.36
CA ALA A 107 10.82 1.66 -33.94
C ALA A 107 12.09 2.52 -33.73
N HIS A 108 13.03 2.53 -34.67
CA HIS A 108 14.23 3.37 -34.61
C HIS A 108 13.94 4.87 -34.59
N LEU A 109 12.72 5.30 -34.96
CA LEU A 109 12.32 6.70 -34.97
C LEU A 109 12.05 7.24 -33.57
N TYR A 110 11.74 6.34 -32.59
CA TYR A 110 11.35 6.73 -31.22
C TYR A 110 12.13 6.02 -30.11
N ILE A 111 12.82 4.91 -30.36
CA ILE A 111 13.64 4.23 -29.35
C ILE A 111 14.73 5.15 -28.82
N GLY A 112 14.93 5.18 -27.51
CA GLY A 112 15.91 6.00 -26.81
C GLY A 112 15.55 7.47 -26.71
N LYS A 113 14.43 7.91 -27.31
CA LYS A 113 14.04 9.32 -27.34
C LYS A 113 13.06 9.69 -26.23
N LYS A 114 13.18 10.91 -25.73
CA LYS A 114 12.19 11.62 -24.91
C LYS A 114 11.13 12.25 -25.82
N TYR A 115 10.03 12.71 -25.24
CA TYR A 115 8.97 13.39 -26.00
C TYR A 115 9.51 14.61 -26.78
N SER A 116 10.33 15.47 -26.15
CA SER A 116 10.90 16.65 -26.80
C SER A 116 11.77 16.30 -27.98
N GLU A 117 12.39 15.12 -28.02
CA GLU A 117 13.32 14.64 -29.04
C GLU A 117 12.63 13.93 -30.21
N LEU A 118 11.32 13.69 -30.11
CA LEU A 118 10.54 13.14 -31.22
C LEU A 118 10.43 14.15 -32.35
N GLU A 119 10.27 13.64 -33.57
CA GLU A 119 9.90 14.45 -34.73
C GLU A 119 8.46 14.99 -34.56
N ASP A 120 8.18 16.14 -35.21
CA ASP A 120 6.90 16.83 -35.02
C ASP A 120 5.70 15.97 -35.38
N ASP A 121 5.78 15.17 -36.44
CA ASP A 121 4.71 14.21 -36.83
C ASP A 121 4.40 13.19 -35.71
N LEU A 122 5.42 12.70 -34.99
CA LEU A 122 5.23 11.76 -33.87
C LEU A 122 4.66 12.47 -32.64
N LYS A 123 5.04 13.75 -32.43
CA LYS A 123 4.42 14.56 -31.36
C LYS A 123 2.93 14.79 -31.62
N ASP A 124 2.59 15.11 -32.88
CA ASP A 124 1.20 15.31 -33.28
C ASP A 124 0.38 14.02 -33.11
N ILE A 125 0.93 12.87 -33.55
CA ILE A 125 0.29 11.55 -33.31
C ILE A 125 0.07 11.32 -31.82
N PHE A 126 1.05 11.59 -30.96
CA PHE A 126 0.92 11.43 -29.51
C PHE A 126 -0.13 12.37 -28.94
N ASN A 127 -0.09 13.66 -29.27
CA ASN A 127 -0.98 14.67 -28.72
C ASN A 127 -2.44 14.47 -29.13
N ASP A 128 -2.67 14.12 -30.38
CA ASP A 128 -4.01 13.94 -30.96
C ASP A 128 -4.61 12.56 -30.74
N TYR A 129 -3.81 11.61 -30.21
CA TYR A 129 -4.28 10.25 -29.96
C TYR A 129 -5.56 10.25 -29.13
N PRO A 130 -6.67 9.58 -29.60
CA PRO A 130 -7.95 9.60 -28.94
C PRO A 130 -8.01 8.64 -27.76
N LEU A 131 -8.12 9.17 -26.54
CA LEU A 131 -8.36 8.38 -25.33
C LEU A 131 -9.87 8.15 -25.17
N THR A 132 -10.27 6.91 -24.99
CA THR A 132 -11.65 6.57 -24.61
C THR A 132 -11.82 6.80 -23.11
N ILE A 133 -12.63 7.80 -22.73
CA ILE A 133 -12.96 8.12 -21.34
C ILE A 133 -14.38 7.68 -21.03
N ILE A 134 -14.50 6.83 -20.01
CA ILE A 134 -15.80 6.35 -19.50
C ILE A 134 -16.11 7.15 -18.23
N TYR A 135 -17.10 8.02 -18.31
CA TYR A 135 -17.56 8.81 -17.18
C TYR A 135 -18.58 8.04 -16.37
N LEU A 136 -18.22 7.73 -15.12
CA LEU A 136 -19.12 7.13 -14.16
C LEU A 136 -20.12 8.17 -13.63
N PRO A 137 -21.33 7.78 -13.24
CA PRO A 137 -22.31 8.68 -12.65
C PRO A 137 -21.79 9.39 -11.40
N LYS A 138 -22.17 10.64 -11.20
CA LYS A 138 -21.72 11.50 -10.11
C LYS A 138 -22.08 10.98 -8.71
N SER A 139 -23.19 10.28 -8.59
CA SER A 139 -23.80 9.85 -7.31
C SER A 139 -23.26 8.52 -6.79
N ILE A 140 -22.15 8.01 -7.34
CA ILE A 140 -21.61 6.70 -6.95
C ILE A 140 -20.86 6.82 -5.62
N GLU A 141 -21.32 6.04 -4.63
CA GLU A 141 -20.61 5.91 -3.35
C GLU A 141 -19.20 5.32 -3.50
N LEU A 142 -18.30 5.66 -2.58
CA LEU A 142 -16.91 5.18 -2.61
C LEU A 142 -16.83 3.65 -2.68
N GLN A 143 -17.70 2.94 -1.97
CA GLN A 143 -17.75 1.48 -1.99
C GLN A 143 -18.05 0.94 -3.40
N THR A 144 -18.98 1.55 -4.12
CA THR A 144 -19.31 1.18 -5.49
C THR A 144 -18.17 1.52 -6.46
N LYS A 145 -17.50 2.66 -6.28
CA LYS A 145 -16.30 3.01 -7.07
C LYS A 145 -15.21 1.95 -6.91
N LEU A 146 -14.93 1.52 -5.68
CA LEU A 146 -13.92 0.49 -5.39
C LEU A 146 -14.31 -0.87 -5.99
N GLU A 147 -15.60 -1.23 -5.98
CA GLU A 147 -16.08 -2.47 -6.61
C GLU A 147 -15.94 -2.42 -8.14
N ILE A 148 -16.27 -1.29 -8.76
CA ILE A 148 -16.04 -1.07 -10.20
C ILE A 148 -14.55 -1.19 -10.51
N PHE A 149 -13.71 -0.52 -9.73
CA PHE A 149 -12.25 -0.57 -9.88
C PHE A 149 -11.70 -1.99 -9.74
N ARG A 150 -12.16 -2.74 -8.73
CA ARG A 150 -11.77 -4.14 -8.54
C ARG A 150 -12.12 -5.00 -9.76
N ARG A 151 -13.35 -4.89 -10.28
CA ARG A 151 -13.82 -5.67 -11.44
C ARG A 151 -13.07 -5.35 -12.72
N ILE A 152 -12.78 -4.07 -12.96
CA ILE A 152 -11.99 -3.65 -14.12
C ILE A 152 -10.59 -4.25 -14.05
N ASN A 153 -9.98 -4.31 -12.87
CA ASN A 153 -8.64 -4.83 -12.65
C ASN A 153 -8.56 -6.37 -12.53
N GLU A 154 -9.69 -7.11 -12.55
CA GLU A 154 -9.67 -8.58 -12.52
C GLU A 154 -8.90 -9.18 -13.71
N GLY A 155 -8.86 -8.50 -14.86
CA GLY A 155 -8.07 -8.89 -16.03
C GLY A 155 -6.61 -8.43 -16.03
N GLY A 156 -6.17 -7.66 -15.03
CA GLY A 156 -4.84 -7.05 -14.92
C GLY A 156 -4.11 -7.42 -13.63
N THR A 157 -3.47 -6.44 -12.99
CA THR A 157 -2.86 -6.60 -11.66
C THR A 157 -3.92 -6.31 -10.60
N PRO A 158 -4.48 -7.32 -9.92
CA PRO A 158 -5.54 -7.11 -8.95
C PRO A 158 -5.04 -6.29 -7.74
N LEU A 159 -5.91 -5.45 -7.21
CA LEU A 159 -5.66 -4.77 -5.93
C LEU A 159 -5.60 -5.80 -4.80
N SER A 160 -4.65 -5.58 -3.88
CA SER A 160 -4.64 -6.34 -2.64
C SER A 160 -5.77 -5.89 -1.71
N GLY A 161 -6.16 -6.75 -0.78
CA GLY A 161 -7.11 -6.39 0.26
C GLY A 161 -6.65 -5.18 1.09
N GLN A 162 -5.35 -5.01 1.25
CA GLN A 162 -4.79 -3.86 1.96
C GLN A 162 -4.93 -2.56 1.15
N ASP A 163 -4.73 -2.58 -0.18
CA ASP A 163 -4.96 -1.42 -1.04
C ASP A 163 -6.40 -0.92 -0.91
N ILE A 164 -7.36 -1.84 -1.01
CA ILE A 164 -8.79 -1.52 -0.89
C ILE A 164 -9.09 -0.93 0.49
N ARG A 165 -8.54 -1.51 1.56
CA ARG A 165 -8.75 -1.05 2.94
C ARG A 165 -8.20 0.36 3.16
N LEU A 166 -6.95 0.59 2.76
CA LEU A 166 -6.31 1.90 2.90
C LEU A 166 -7.02 2.98 2.09
N ALA A 167 -7.59 2.62 0.93
CA ALA A 167 -8.39 3.51 0.12
C ALA A 167 -9.74 3.83 0.79
N TYR A 168 -10.44 2.80 1.25
CA TYR A 168 -11.78 2.94 1.82
C TYR A 168 -11.78 3.79 3.10
N TYR A 169 -10.80 3.58 3.98
CA TYR A 169 -10.68 4.30 5.24
C TYR A 169 -9.70 5.49 5.18
N SER A 170 -9.45 6.04 4.00
CA SER A 170 -8.51 7.14 3.77
C SER A 170 -8.87 8.47 4.47
N GLN A 171 -10.09 8.62 4.95
CA GLN A 171 -10.52 9.76 5.77
C GLN A 171 -10.02 9.67 7.22
N SER A 172 -9.70 8.47 7.70
CA SER A 172 -9.13 8.29 9.04
C SER A 172 -7.67 8.74 9.09
N ARG A 173 -7.34 9.63 10.03
CA ARG A 173 -5.95 10.07 10.28
C ARG A 173 -5.07 8.90 10.73
N SER A 174 -5.61 8.01 11.56
CA SER A 174 -4.91 6.81 12.02
C SER A 174 -4.62 5.85 10.87
N VAL A 175 -5.59 5.59 9.98
CA VAL A 175 -5.39 4.73 8.80
C VAL A 175 -4.43 5.37 7.82
N THR A 176 -4.50 6.68 7.62
CA THR A 176 -3.52 7.41 6.79
C THR A 176 -2.12 7.32 7.37
N PHE A 177 -1.96 7.42 8.69
CA PHE A 177 -0.67 7.23 9.36
C PHE A 177 -0.11 5.81 9.16
N ILE A 178 -0.96 4.78 9.32
CA ILE A 178 -0.58 3.38 9.03
C ILE A 178 -0.09 3.25 7.58
N ARG A 179 -0.76 3.90 6.64
CA ARG A 179 -0.35 3.93 5.24
C ARG A 179 1.02 4.60 5.07
N LEU A 180 1.23 5.77 5.67
CA LEU A 180 2.49 6.51 5.59
C LEU A 180 3.69 5.71 6.11
N VAL A 181 3.50 4.88 7.15
CA VAL A 181 4.53 3.96 7.66
C VAL A 181 4.99 2.99 6.58
N GLY A 182 4.11 2.61 5.67
CA GLY A 182 4.36 1.61 4.63
C GLY A 182 4.70 2.18 3.25
N ILE A 183 4.61 3.49 3.03
CA ILE A 183 4.91 4.06 1.71
C ILE A 183 6.39 3.95 1.44
N HIS A 184 6.69 3.21 0.38
CA HIS A 184 8.00 3.06 -0.20
C HIS A 184 7.95 3.68 -1.60
N ASP A 185 8.52 4.86 -1.73
CA ASP A 185 8.71 5.47 -3.04
C ASP A 185 9.97 4.87 -3.68
N ASN A 186 9.80 3.84 -4.48
CA ASN A 186 10.81 3.47 -5.44
C ASN A 186 10.41 4.10 -6.78
N PRO A 187 10.97 5.26 -7.16
CA PRO A 187 10.59 5.96 -8.39
C PRO A 187 10.99 5.22 -9.65
N THR A 188 11.93 4.30 -9.51
CA THR A 188 12.55 3.67 -10.67
C THR A 188 12.26 2.21 -10.68
N GLY A 189 11.45 1.50 -10.67
CA GLY A 189 11.38 0.03 -10.88
C GLY A 189 12.54 -0.56 -11.72
N THR A 190 13.64 0.12 -11.80
CA THR A 190 14.90 -0.22 -12.46
C THR A 190 15.94 -0.48 -11.39
N ASN A 191 16.45 -1.71 -11.36
CA ASN A 191 17.76 -2.04 -10.79
C ASN A 191 18.89 -1.45 -11.67
N GLU A 192 18.73 -0.26 -12.18
CA GLU A 192 19.84 0.44 -12.83
C GLU A 192 20.68 1.06 -11.73
N GLU A 193 21.90 0.56 -11.61
CA GLU A 193 23.01 1.23 -10.94
C GLU A 193 23.03 2.67 -11.43
N VAL A 194 22.59 3.60 -10.59
CA VAL A 194 22.73 5.02 -10.85
C VAL A 194 24.23 5.25 -10.89
N SER A 195 24.75 5.59 -12.06
CA SER A 195 26.16 5.95 -12.22
C SER A 195 26.46 7.11 -11.27
N GLU A 196 27.55 7.03 -10.53
CA GLU A 196 27.98 8.01 -9.49
C GLU A 196 28.17 9.45 -10.03
N GLU A 197 27.89 9.71 -11.31
CA GLU A 197 28.08 11.01 -11.98
C GLU A 197 26.83 11.89 -12.08
N ASP A 198 25.65 11.40 -11.74
CA ASP A 198 24.42 12.20 -11.78
C ASP A 198 24.11 12.82 -10.40
N GLU A 199 24.52 14.06 -10.25
CA GLU A 199 24.23 15.13 -9.29
C GLU A 199 23.78 14.77 -7.85
N PRO A 200 24.36 15.43 -6.81
CA PRO A 200 24.12 15.15 -5.38
C PRO A 200 22.71 15.51 -4.85
N ASN A 201 21.72 15.76 -5.71
CA ASN A 201 20.37 16.14 -5.33
C ASN A 201 19.30 15.05 -5.54
N SER A 202 19.66 13.83 -5.95
CA SER A 202 18.68 12.77 -6.20
C SER A 202 18.21 12.04 -4.94
N THR A 203 18.88 12.20 -3.80
CA THR A 203 18.57 11.50 -2.55
C THR A 203 17.29 11.97 -1.86
N THR A 204 16.66 13.04 -2.33
CA THR A 204 15.44 13.59 -1.71
C THR A 204 14.12 13.12 -2.35
N LYS A 205 14.16 12.57 -3.56
CA LYS A 205 12.94 12.19 -4.31
C LYS A 205 12.15 10.99 -3.76
N PRO A 206 12.78 9.93 -3.18
CA PRO A 206 12.05 8.73 -2.78
C PRO A 206 10.96 8.96 -1.72
N PHE A 207 11.10 9.97 -0.87
CA PHE A 207 10.17 10.23 0.24
C PHE A 207 9.29 11.45 0.02
N GLN A 208 9.44 12.12 -1.10
CA GLN A 208 8.70 13.35 -1.41
C GLN A 208 7.19 13.10 -1.36
N ARG A 209 6.74 11.98 -1.90
CA ARG A 209 5.32 11.61 -1.94
C ARG A 209 4.73 11.35 -0.55
N MET A 210 5.46 10.68 0.33
CA MET A 210 5.04 10.48 1.72
C MET A 210 4.90 11.82 2.43
N ILE A 211 5.87 12.73 2.24
CA ILE A 211 5.85 14.07 2.82
C ILE A 211 4.64 14.86 2.30
N GLU A 212 4.39 14.84 1.00
CA GLU A 212 3.25 15.52 0.38
C GLU A 212 1.90 14.97 0.90
N LEU A 213 1.77 13.65 1.03
CA LEU A 213 0.55 13.04 1.56
C LEU A 213 0.35 13.41 3.03
N ALA A 214 1.40 13.36 3.86
CA ALA A 214 1.34 13.77 5.25
C ALA A 214 0.93 15.24 5.38
N GLN A 215 1.52 16.13 4.59
CA GLN A 215 1.17 17.56 4.59
C GLN A 215 -0.29 17.81 4.20
N ARG A 216 -0.79 17.16 3.14
CA ARG A 216 -2.19 17.30 2.69
C ARG A 216 -3.18 16.84 3.76
N GLN A 217 -2.84 15.82 4.51
CA GLN A 217 -3.68 15.26 5.57
C GLN A 217 -3.46 15.94 6.93
N GLY A 218 -2.58 16.94 7.00
CA GLY A 218 -2.23 17.61 8.26
C GLY A 218 -1.57 16.68 9.27
N LEU A 219 -0.81 15.68 8.77
CA LEU A 219 -0.05 14.72 9.58
C LEU A 219 1.44 15.05 9.53
N SER A 220 2.16 14.68 10.58
CA SER A 220 3.61 14.66 10.56
C SER A 220 4.12 13.43 9.80
N ASN A 221 5.26 13.55 9.13
CA ASN A 221 5.96 12.41 8.56
C ASN A 221 6.31 11.42 9.69
N PRO A 222 5.88 10.15 9.64
CA PRO A 222 6.17 9.16 10.68
C PRO A 222 7.67 9.00 10.96
N TRP A 223 8.48 9.13 9.92
CA TRP A 223 9.92 8.88 9.95
C TRP A 223 10.78 10.10 10.31
N ASP A 224 10.19 11.30 10.49
CA ASP A 224 10.93 12.53 10.78
C ASP A 224 11.87 12.41 11.99
N LYS A 225 11.40 11.75 13.05
CA LYS A 225 12.17 11.51 14.27
C LYS A 225 13.00 10.22 14.23
N PHE A 226 12.93 9.47 13.15
CA PHE A 226 13.49 8.13 13.01
C PHE A 226 14.24 7.97 11.69
N ASP A 227 14.92 9.03 11.23
CA ASP A 227 15.62 9.03 9.95
C ASP A 227 16.62 7.87 9.83
N GLU A 228 17.33 7.53 10.94
CA GLU A 228 18.27 6.41 10.96
C GLU A 228 17.59 5.04 10.78
N ALA A 229 16.30 4.92 11.12
CA ALA A 229 15.54 3.67 10.96
C ALA A 229 14.84 3.58 9.61
N ARG A 230 14.60 4.71 8.96
CA ARG A 230 13.83 4.81 7.72
C ARG A 230 14.49 4.03 6.59
N GLU A 231 15.76 4.31 6.33
CA GLU A 231 16.48 3.68 5.23
C GLU A 231 16.61 2.15 5.41
N PRO A 232 17.10 1.62 6.55
CA PRO A 232 17.10 0.18 6.80
C PRO A 232 15.71 -0.47 6.68
N TRP A 233 14.63 0.21 7.10
CA TRP A 233 13.27 -0.26 6.97
C TRP A 233 12.87 -0.48 5.52
N TYR A 234 13.15 0.49 4.64
CA TYR A 234 12.82 0.39 3.23
C TYR A 234 13.71 -0.59 2.49
N GLN A 235 15.01 -0.60 2.74
CA GLN A 235 15.95 -1.59 2.18
C GLN A 235 15.54 -3.02 2.52
N TRP A 236 15.01 -3.24 3.72
CA TRP A 236 14.52 -4.56 4.12
C TRP A 236 13.35 -5.06 3.26
N TRP A 237 12.53 -4.16 2.76
CA TRP A 237 11.41 -4.46 1.87
C TRP A 237 11.78 -4.43 0.38
N GLU A 238 12.90 -3.83 0.04
CA GLU A 238 13.37 -3.71 -1.33
C GLU A 238 13.61 -5.09 -1.97
N GLY A 239 13.33 -5.24 -3.27
CA GLY A 239 13.49 -6.50 -4.00
C GLY A 239 12.52 -7.62 -3.63
N LYS A 240 11.62 -7.42 -2.67
CA LYS A 240 10.58 -8.39 -2.33
C LYS A 240 9.35 -8.14 -3.19
N GLU A 241 9.14 -8.92 -4.24
CA GLU A 241 8.05 -8.74 -5.22
C GLU A 241 6.66 -8.54 -4.62
N LYS A 242 6.40 -9.14 -3.45
CA LYS A 242 5.11 -9.06 -2.74
C LYS A 242 5.01 -7.91 -1.74
N ALA A 243 6.08 -7.17 -1.53
CA ALA A 243 6.16 -6.14 -0.48
C ALA A 243 5.82 -4.72 -0.96
N LYS A 244 5.31 -4.57 -2.16
CA LYS A 244 5.06 -3.29 -2.84
C LYS A 244 4.16 -2.36 -2.00
N GLY A 245 4.78 -1.51 -1.18
CA GLY A 245 4.13 -0.41 -0.46
C GLY A 245 3.09 -0.79 0.60
N GLN A 246 2.42 -1.92 0.43
CA GLN A 246 1.26 -2.31 1.24
C GLN A 246 1.60 -3.29 2.35
N THR A 247 2.59 -4.17 2.14
CA THR A 247 3.00 -5.15 3.15
C THR A 247 3.62 -4.50 4.39
N PRO A 248 4.44 -3.44 4.30
CA PRO A 248 4.91 -2.72 5.47
C PRO A 248 3.79 -2.09 6.30
N SER A 249 2.79 -1.48 5.65
CA SER A 249 1.62 -0.92 6.33
C SER A 249 0.78 -2.03 7.00
N LEU A 250 0.66 -3.18 6.36
CA LEU A 250 -0.06 -4.35 6.88
C LEU A 250 0.66 -4.95 8.10
N MET A 251 1.99 -4.95 8.11
CA MET A 251 2.78 -5.36 9.27
C MET A 251 2.51 -4.47 10.48
N PHE A 252 2.55 -3.15 10.30
CA PHE A 252 2.26 -2.21 11.37
C PHE A 252 0.81 -2.33 11.86
N LEU A 253 -0.15 -2.55 10.95
CA LEU A 253 -1.55 -2.79 11.32
C LEU A 253 -1.71 -4.05 12.19
N TRP A 254 -1.01 -5.15 11.90
CA TRP A 254 -1.04 -6.35 12.74
C TRP A 254 -0.43 -6.14 14.12
N TYR A 255 0.61 -5.32 14.21
CA TYR A 255 1.19 -4.92 15.49
C TYR A 255 0.14 -4.20 16.36
N LEU A 256 -0.58 -3.22 15.80
CA LEU A 256 -1.63 -2.49 16.49
C LEU A 256 -2.79 -3.40 16.93
N ILE A 257 -3.27 -4.26 16.04
CA ILE A 257 -4.35 -5.22 16.36
C ILE A 257 -3.94 -6.14 17.51
N CYS A 258 -2.70 -6.61 17.54
CA CYS A 258 -2.22 -7.47 18.60
C CYS A 258 -2.18 -6.74 19.95
N LEU A 259 -1.69 -5.49 19.98
CA LEU A 259 -1.70 -4.67 21.18
C LEU A 259 -3.12 -4.45 21.75
N GLU A 260 -4.08 -4.26 20.86
CA GLU A 260 -5.46 -3.94 21.23
C GLU A 260 -6.42 -5.12 21.14
N ARG A 261 -5.91 -6.34 21.01
CA ARG A 261 -6.69 -7.57 20.79
C ARG A 261 -7.79 -7.83 21.80
N GLN A 262 -7.62 -7.37 23.06
CA GLN A 262 -8.64 -7.53 24.09
C GLN A 262 -9.92 -6.73 23.78
N LYS A 263 -9.80 -5.70 22.97
CA LYS A 263 -10.91 -4.86 22.50
C LYS A 263 -11.62 -5.47 21.28
N LEU A 264 -11.02 -6.46 20.60
CA LEU A 264 -11.60 -7.09 19.41
C LEU A 264 -12.99 -7.68 19.63
N ASP A 265 -13.28 -8.24 20.80
CA ASP A 265 -14.60 -8.84 21.09
C ASP A 265 -15.74 -7.81 20.96
N ASP A 266 -15.48 -6.56 21.33
CA ASP A 266 -16.44 -5.46 21.17
C ASP A 266 -16.49 -4.96 19.71
N LEU A 267 -15.36 -5.00 19.01
CA LEU A 267 -15.29 -4.63 17.60
C LEU A 267 -16.02 -5.63 16.71
N LEU A 268 -15.95 -6.92 17.00
CA LEU A 268 -16.61 -7.97 16.22
C LEU A 268 -18.15 -7.86 16.17
N LYS A 269 -18.71 -7.03 17.04
CA LYS A 269 -20.15 -6.67 17.01
C LYS A 269 -20.46 -5.56 16.03
N ARG A 270 -19.44 -4.94 15.40
CA ARG A 270 -19.58 -3.82 14.48
C ARG A 270 -19.79 -4.30 13.04
N PRO A 271 -20.45 -3.48 12.22
CA PRO A 271 -20.60 -3.81 10.81
C PRO A 271 -19.24 -3.92 10.12
N ASN A 272 -19.12 -4.92 9.24
CA ASN A 272 -17.98 -5.06 8.34
C ASN A 272 -18.36 -4.47 6.98
N HIS A 273 -17.86 -3.28 6.67
CA HIS A 273 -18.21 -2.54 5.46
C HIS A 273 -17.60 -3.14 4.19
N LEU A 274 -16.45 -3.82 4.32
CA LEU A 274 -15.76 -4.43 3.19
C LEU A 274 -16.02 -5.95 3.06
N LYS A 275 -16.99 -6.50 3.81
CA LYS A 275 -17.29 -7.94 3.77
C LYS A 275 -17.54 -8.49 2.36
N MET A 276 -18.11 -7.66 1.48
CA MET A 276 -18.37 -8.05 0.10
C MET A 276 -17.09 -8.20 -0.74
N PHE A 277 -15.99 -7.57 -0.34
CA PHE A 277 -14.72 -7.63 -1.05
C PHE A 277 -13.81 -8.75 -0.57
N PHE A 278 -14.05 -9.27 0.66
CA PHE A 278 -13.16 -10.22 1.30
C PHE A 278 -13.92 -11.47 1.74
N ASN A 279 -13.50 -12.63 1.22
CA ASN A 279 -14.03 -13.93 1.64
C ASN A 279 -13.25 -14.53 2.83
N GLY A 280 -12.23 -13.82 3.32
CA GLY A 280 -11.30 -14.31 4.35
C GLY A 280 -11.53 -13.66 5.70
N SER A 281 -11.56 -14.47 6.73
CA SER A 281 -11.74 -14.03 8.11
C SER A 281 -10.60 -13.16 8.66
N THR A 282 -9.39 -13.35 8.14
CA THR A 282 -8.24 -12.51 8.45
C THR A 282 -8.48 -11.08 7.98
N GLU A 283 -8.97 -10.92 6.76
CA GLU A 283 -9.30 -9.63 6.17
C GLU A 283 -10.41 -8.92 6.93
N ASN A 284 -11.40 -9.68 7.42
CA ASN A 284 -12.48 -9.14 8.23
C ASN A 284 -11.99 -8.49 9.53
N ALA A 285 -11.03 -9.09 10.23
CA ALA A 285 -10.47 -8.52 11.45
C ALA A 285 -9.75 -7.19 11.20
N LEU A 286 -8.98 -7.12 10.10
CA LEU A 286 -8.29 -5.90 9.67
C LEU A 286 -9.29 -4.80 9.28
N ASP A 287 -10.34 -5.17 8.56
CA ASP A 287 -11.38 -4.25 8.12
C ASP A 287 -12.17 -3.67 9.31
N ILE A 288 -12.62 -4.51 10.23
CA ILE A 288 -13.33 -4.08 11.43
C ILE A 288 -12.47 -3.11 12.25
N TYR A 289 -11.18 -3.38 12.40
CA TYR A 289 -10.27 -2.52 13.15
C TYR A 289 -10.13 -1.14 12.49
N CYS A 290 -9.87 -1.08 11.18
CA CYS A 290 -9.77 0.19 10.44
C CYS A 290 -11.10 0.95 10.42
N SER A 291 -12.22 0.26 10.26
CA SER A 291 -13.57 0.85 10.34
C SER A 291 -13.82 1.52 11.70
N GLN A 292 -13.38 0.89 12.79
CA GLN A 292 -13.53 1.46 14.12
C GLN A 292 -12.62 2.67 14.35
N LEU A 293 -11.40 2.67 13.82
CA LEU A 293 -10.52 3.86 13.86
C LEU A 293 -11.18 5.05 13.20
N GLN A 294 -11.73 4.87 11.99
CA GLN A 294 -12.43 5.93 11.28
C GLN A 294 -13.67 6.39 12.05
N TYR A 295 -14.49 5.47 12.52
CA TYR A 295 -15.71 5.80 13.28
C TYR A 295 -15.41 6.64 14.53
N GLN A 296 -14.35 6.33 15.26
CA GLN A 296 -13.94 7.09 16.45
C GLN A 296 -13.45 8.52 16.12
N GLU A 297 -12.85 8.70 14.96
CA GLU A 297 -12.35 10.00 14.50
C GLU A 297 -13.48 10.87 13.94
N ASP A 298 -14.45 10.28 13.24
CA ASP A 298 -15.61 10.97 12.66
C ASP A 298 -16.64 11.36 13.72
N SER A 299 -16.76 10.55 14.80
CA SER A 299 -17.77 10.80 15.82
C SER A 299 -17.40 11.99 16.68
N LYS A 300 -18.24 13.02 16.70
CA LYS A 300 -18.19 14.13 17.66
C LYS A 300 -18.66 13.70 19.06
N GLU A 301 -19.15 12.47 19.21
CA GLU A 301 -19.61 11.92 20.46
C GLU A 301 -18.46 11.57 21.40
N GLU A 302 -18.64 11.94 22.63
CA GLU A 302 -17.78 11.86 23.80
C GLU A 302 -16.65 10.80 23.76
N ARG A 303 -15.44 11.26 24.07
CA ARG A 303 -14.22 10.46 24.29
C ARG A 303 -14.40 9.29 25.27
N SER A 304 -15.47 9.29 26.06
CA SER A 304 -15.83 8.23 27.01
C SER A 304 -16.21 6.89 26.38
N LYS A 305 -16.49 6.85 25.08
CA LYS A 305 -16.84 5.61 24.32
C LYS A 305 -15.75 5.14 23.39
N GLN A 306 -14.54 5.65 23.50
CA GLN A 306 -13.43 5.21 22.66
C GLN A 306 -13.06 3.75 22.96
N ILE A 307 -13.18 2.89 21.97
CA ILE A 307 -12.82 1.47 22.07
C ILE A 307 -11.34 1.24 21.78
N LEU A 308 -10.81 1.88 20.73
CA LEU A 308 -9.42 1.79 20.31
C LEU A 308 -8.62 3.02 20.73
N SER A 309 -7.30 2.90 20.69
CA SER A 309 -6.40 4.04 20.87
C SER A 309 -6.61 5.07 19.78
N ASN A 310 -6.47 6.34 20.12
CA ASN A 310 -6.58 7.43 19.17
C ASN A 310 -5.28 7.63 18.37
N PHE A 311 -5.33 8.52 17.41
CA PHE A 311 -4.18 8.86 16.55
C PHE A 311 -2.95 9.28 17.37
N GLN A 312 -3.09 10.05 18.44
CA GLN A 312 -1.97 10.52 19.26
C GLN A 312 -1.23 9.38 19.95
N VAL A 313 -1.96 8.38 20.45
CA VAL A 313 -1.36 7.19 21.07
C VAL A 313 -0.68 6.32 19.99
N ILE A 314 -1.35 6.10 18.86
CA ILE A 314 -0.78 5.30 17.76
C ILE A 314 0.52 5.92 17.24
N SER A 315 0.54 7.23 16.99
CA SER A 315 1.70 7.92 16.43
C SER A 315 2.78 8.27 17.46
N GLY A 316 2.40 8.57 18.69
CA GLY A 316 3.30 9.07 19.73
C GLY A 316 3.81 8.03 20.72
N GLU A 317 3.10 6.90 20.87
CA GLU A 317 3.49 5.84 21.81
C GLU A 317 3.78 4.52 21.07
N TYR A 318 2.82 4.00 20.30
CA TYR A 318 2.96 2.68 19.69
C TYR A 318 3.99 2.66 18.57
N PHE A 319 4.00 3.68 17.72
CA PHE A 319 4.93 3.74 16.61
C PHE A 319 6.41 3.86 17.06
N PRO A 320 6.78 4.72 18.03
CA PRO A 320 8.15 4.75 18.56
C PRO A 320 8.64 3.40 19.09
N ILE A 321 7.79 2.66 19.81
CA ILE A 321 8.13 1.32 20.30
C ILE A 321 8.36 0.35 19.13
N PHE A 322 7.47 0.40 18.14
CA PHE A 322 7.60 -0.41 16.92
C PHE A 322 8.91 -0.13 16.19
N VAL A 323 9.27 1.15 15.99
CA VAL A 323 10.50 1.56 15.32
C VAL A 323 11.74 1.09 16.09
N ASN A 324 11.76 1.27 17.42
CA ASN A 324 12.88 0.84 18.25
C ASN A 324 13.14 -0.68 18.11
N TRP A 325 12.08 -1.48 18.14
CA TRP A 325 12.19 -2.93 17.89
C TRP A 325 12.66 -3.23 16.47
N MET A 326 12.17 -2.51 15.46
CA MET A 326 12.61 -2.71 14.08
C MET A 326 14.08 -2.35 13.89
N GLN A 327 14.57 -1.26 14.47
CA GLN A 327 16.00 -0.90 14.46
C GLN A 327 16.88 -2.01 15.06
N PHE A 328 16.49 -2.53 16.23
CA PHE A 328 17.18 -3.64 16.87
C PHE A 328 17.22 -4.87 15.96
N ILE A 329 16.08 -5.27 15.42
CA ILE A 329 15.96 -6.46 14.56
C ILE A 329 16.79 -6.31 13.29
N LEU A 330 16.76 -5.15 12.66
CA LEU A 330 17.53 -4.84 11.45
C LEU A 330 19.04 -4.80 11.75
N SER A 331 19.47 -4.21 12.87
CA SER A 331 20.88 -4.17 13.28
C SER A 331 21.48 -5.55 13.57
N ARG A 332 20.65 -6.53 13.92
CA ARG A 332 21.04 -7.94 14.10
C ARG A 332 21.15 -8.72 12.78
N GLY A 333 21.08 -8.04 11.63
CA GLY A 333 21.18 -8.68 10.32
C GLY A 333 20.03 -9.67 10.06
N PHE A 334 18.86 -9.41 10.64
CA PHE A 334 17.71 -10.28 10.49
C PHE A 334 17.17 -10.19 9.06
N SER A 335 17.72 -11.02 8.17
CA SER A 335 17.39 -11.12 6.76
C SER A 335 16.74 -12.47 6.45
N GLY A 336 16.15 -12.61 5.27
CA GLY A 336 15.63 -13.91 4.79
C GLY A 336 14.28 -14.33 5.37
N ILE A 337 13.53 -13.43 6.01
CA ILE A 337 12.12 -13.67 6.29
C ILE A 337 11.36 -13.56 4.97
N SER A 338 10.62 -14.61 4.63
CA SER A 338 9.65 -14.53 3.55
C SER A 338 8.53 -13.54 3.93
N VAL A 339 7.97 -12.88 2.92
CA VAL A 339 6.91 -11.85 3.11
C VAL A 339 5.71 -12.39 3.90
N ASP A 340 5.42 -13.68 3.81
CA ASP A 340 4.36 -14.35 4.54
C ASP A 340 4.59 -14.42 6.07
N LYS A 341 5.79 -14.11 6.56
CA LYS A 341 6.13 -14.13 8.00
C LYS A 341 6.16 -12.77 8.68
N TYR A 342 5.95 -11.70 7.95
CA TYR A 342 5.90 -10.35 8.53
C TYR A 342 4.87 -10.24 9.66
N LYS A 343 3.75 -10.96 9.55
CA LYS A 343 2.72 -10.97 10.59
C LYS A 343 3.26 -11.53 11.91
N GLN A 344 3.99 -12.65 11.87
CA GLN A 344 4.54 -13.26 13.08
C GLN A 344 5.56 -12.33 13.76
N LEU A 345 6.35 -11.62 12.98
CA LEU A 345 7.26 -10.60 13.49
C LEU A 345 6.50 -9.44 14.15
N ALA A 346 5.45 -8.94 13.51
CA ALA A 346 4.60 -7.88 14.07
C ALA A 346 3.98 -8.30 15.41
N LEU A 347 3.48 -9.53 15.50
CA LEU A 347 2.90 -10.08 16.74
C LEU A 347 3.96 -10.27 17.83
N PHE A 348 5.19 -10.65 17.47
CA PHE A 348 6.32 -10.72 18.42
C PHE A 348 6.61 -9.34 19.01
N ILE A 349 6.74 -8.31 18.17
CA ILE A 349 6.98 -6.93 18.61
C ILE A 349 5.84 -6.46 19.54
N ALA A 350 4.58 -6.75 19.18
CA ALA A 350 3.44 -6.41 20.02
C ALA A 350 3.48 -7.10 21.39
N GLY A 351 3.86 -8.38 21.43
CA GLY A 351 4.03 -9.12 22.68
C GLY A 351 5.12 -8.53 23.56
N ALA A 352 6.27 -8.17 22.99
CA ALA A 352 7.36 -7.53 23.72
C ALA A 352 6.96 -6.14 24.26
N ALA A 353 6.24 -5.35 23.45
CA ALA A 353 5.71 -4.04 23.84
C ALA A 353 4.70 -4.16 25.01
N GLU A 354 3.78 -5.11 24.96
CA GLU A 354 2.83 -5.36 26.05
C GLU A 354 3.53 -5.75 27.36
N LEU A 355 4.59 -6.54 27.25
CA LEU A 355 5.41 -6.95 28.40
C LEU A 355 6.35 -5.85 28.89
N LYS A 356 6.34 -4.69 28.24
CA LYS A 356 7.22 -3.54 28.53
C LYS A 356 8.70 -3.90 28.51
N VAL A 357 9.07 -4.78 27.59
CA VAL A 357 10.47 -5.15 27.36
C VAL A 357 11.02 -4.27 26.25
N SER A 358 12.10 -3.56 26.52
CA SER A 358 12.82 -2.82 25.48
C SER A 358 13.88 -3.71 24.82
N PRO A 359 14.27 -3.43 23.56
CA PRO A 359 15.26 -4.24 22.84
C PRO A 359 16.59 -4.38 23.57
N GLU A 360 17.02 -3.36 24.29
CA GLU A 360 18.30 -3.32 25.03
C GLU A 360 18.32 -4.30 26.22
N GLN A 361 17.16 -4.74 26.67
CA GLN A 361 17.02 -5.72 27.76
C GLN A 361 17.11 -7.17 27.27
N VAL A 362 17.16 -7.39 25.95
CA VAL A 362 17.14 -8.72 25.35
C VAL A 362 18.54 -9.26 25.21
N SER A 363 18.84 -10.37 25.92
CA SER A 363 20.10 -11.10 25.78
C SER A 363 20.22 -11.79 24.43
N ASP A 364 21.44 -12.15 24.03
CA ASP A 364 21.68 -12.87 22.78
C ASP A 364 20.97 -14.24 22.75
N THR A 365 20.89 -14.92 23.90
CA THR A 365 20.16 -16.20 24.00
C THR A 365 18.64 -15.99 23.74
N GLN A 366 18.04 -14.97 24.37
CA GLN A 366 16.63 -14.64 24.15
C GLN A 366 16.38 -14.23 22.71
N TRP A 367 17.31 -13.47 22.12
CA TRP A 367 17.19 -13.08 20.70
C TRP A 367 17.28 -14.29 19.76
N ASN A 368 18.16 -15.24 20.03
CA ASN A 368 18.26 -16.47 19.25
C ASN A 368 16.94 -17.25 19.26
N HIS A 369 16.33 -17.43 20.42
CA HIS A 369 15.00 -18.06 20.53
C HIS A 369 13.91 -17.24 19.82
N ALA A 370 13.92 -15.92 19.96
CA ALA A 370 12.98 -15.04 19.29
C ALA A 370 13.12 -15.14 17.76
N SER A 371 14.35 -15.08 17.25
CA SER A 371 14.60 -15.15 15.80
C SER A 371 14.19 -16.50 15.21
N GLU A 372 14.42 -17.58 15.94
CA GLU A 372 13.98 -18.92 15.57
C GLU A 372 12.45 -18.99 15.55
N PHE A 373 11.77 -18.51 16.60
CA PHE A 373 10.31 -18.43 16.65
C PHE A 373 9.72 -17.65 15.48
N ILE A 374 10.29 -16.48 15.15
CA ILE A 374 9.82 -15.64 14.05
C ILE A 374 9.97 -16.34 12.70
N ARG A 375 11.07 -17.09 12.49
CA ARG A 375 11.37 -17.80 11.24
C ARG A 375 10.60 -19.11 11.08
N THR A 376 10.12 -19.70 12.14
CA THR A 376 9.53 -21.03 12.14
C THR A 376 8.09 -21.02 11.66
N PRO A 377 7.64 -21.97 10.82
CA PRO A 377 6.24 -22.16 10.49
C PRO A 377 5.39 -22.43 11.73
N ARG A 378 4.15 -21.97 11.74
CA ARG A 378 3.21 -22.08 12.87
C ARG A 378 3.10 -23.49 13.47
N ASN A 379 3.19 -24.51 12.63
CA ASN A 379 3.12 -25.93 13.01
C ASN A 379 4.40 -26.46 13.68
N LYS A 380 5.53 -25.75 13.54
CA LYS A 380 6.82 -26.12 14.15
C LYS A 380 7.17 -25.28 15.38
N ALA A 381 6.44 -24.21 15.67
CA ALA A 381 6.64 -23.41 16.88
C ALA A 381 6.52 -24.25 18.18
N ARG A 382 5.92 -25.43 18.10
CA ARG A 382 5.86 -26.43 19.17
C ARG A 382 7.22 -27.03 19.56
N GLU A 383 8.10 -27.24 18.58
CA GLU A 383 9.41 -27.89 18.80
C GLU A 383 10.37 -26.96 19.56
N ILE A 384 10.15 -25.66 19.51
CA ILE A 384 10.96 -24.63 20.18
C ILE A 384 10.59 -24.48 21.65
N LEU A 385 9.32 -24.74 21.95
CA LEU A 385 8.75 -24.67 23.30
C LEU A 385 8.56 -26.10 23.78
N ASP A 386 9.43 -26.52 24.68
CA ASP A 386 9.47 -27.84 25.29
C ASP A 386 8.06 -28.47 25.41
N GLU A 387 7.86 -29.67 24.84
CA GLU A 387 6.59 -30.40 24.82
C GLU A 387 5.93 -30.56 26.21
N LYS A 388 6.70 -30.41 27.28
CA LYS A 388 6.22 -30.50 28.67
C LYS A 388 5.34 -29.34 29.09
N ASN A 389 5.36 -28.20 28.43
CA ASN A 389 4.56 -27.01 28.79
C ASN A 389 3.23 -26.91 28.06
N GLY A 390 2.82 -27.98 27.38
CA GLY A 390 1.44 -28.19 26.97
C GLY A 390 0.79 -27.03 26.25
N TYR A 391 1.32 -26.62 25.10
CA TYR A 391 0.54 -25.76 24.20
C TYR A 391 -0.63 -26.57 23.65
N PRO A 392 -1.86 -26.31 24.10
CA PRO A 392 -3.01 -26.92 23.44
C PRO A 392 -3.01 -26.43 22.01
N GLU A 393 -2.95 -27.34 21.04
CA GLU A 393 -3.31 -26.97 19.69
C GLU A 393 -4.65 -26.25 19.75
N PRO A 394 -4.78 -25.07 19.15
CA PRO A 394 -6.10 -24.59 18.85
C PRO A 394 -6.74 -25.67 17.98
N LYS A 395 -7.74 -26.34 18.52
CA LYS A 395 -8.59 -27.23 17.74
C LYS A 395 -9.27 -26.35 16.70
N GLY A 396 -8.78 -26.40 15.49
CA GLY A 396 -9.23 -25.54 14.41
C GLY A 396 -8.10 -24.64 13.89
N GLN A 397 -8.22 -24.25 12.66
CA GLN A 397 -7.37 -23.24 12.05
C GLN A 397 -7.70 -21.91 12.73
N TRP A 398 -6.72 -21.06 12.98
CA TRP A 398 -6.95 -19.68 13.43
C TRP A 398 -7.57 -18.85 12.30
N THR A 399 -8.70 -19.31 11.83
CA THR A 399 -9.54 -18.70 10.81
C THR A 399 -10.69 -18.02 11.53
N GLY A 400 -11.04 -16.84 11.12
CA GLY A 400 -12.07 -16.06 11.76
C GLY A 400 -11.51 -15.01 12.72
N GLU A 401 -12.32 -14.02 13.00
CA GLU A 401 -11.95 -12.88 13.82
C GLU A 401 -11.53 -13.34 15.22
N LYS A 402 -12.29 -14.25 15.82
CA LYS A 402 -11.95 -14.88 17.11
C LYS A 402 -10.63 -15.64 17.04
N GLY A 403 -10.39 -16.37 15.96
CA GLY A 403 -9.13 -17.08 15.73
C GLY A 403 -7.94 -16.13 15.63
N GLN A 404 -8.10 -14.94 15.06
CA GLN A 404 -7.04 -13.94 15.00
C GLN A 404 -6.68 -13.41 16.40
N LYS A 405 -7.67 -13.17 17.26
CA LYS A 405 -7.44 -12.81 18.66
C LYS A 405 -6.70 -13.92 19.40
N GLN A 406 -7.14 -15.17 19.29
CA GLN A 406 -6.49 -16.32 19.89
C GLN A 406 -5.03 -16.47 19.42
N GLN A 407 -4.75 -16.21 18.14
CA GLN A 407 -3.39 -16.19 17.63
C GLN A 407 -2.54 -15.15 18.33
N CYS A 408 -3.04 -13.93 18.49
CA CYS A 408 -2.34 -12.86 19.19
C CYS A 408 -2.08 -13.24 20.65
N ASP A 409 -3.07 -13.76 21.37
CA ASP A 409 -2.93 -14.20 22.76
C ASP A 409 -1.84 -15.27 22.90
N LYS A 410 -1.83 -16.27 22.01
CA LYS A 410 -0.81 -17.33 22.01
C LYS A 410 0.59 -16.79 21.70
N VAL A 411 0.73 -15.89 20.76
CA VAL A 411 2.04 -15.29 20.47
C VAL A 411 2.55 -14.49 21.66
N VAL A 412 1.72 -13.70 22.32
CA VAL A 412 2.12 -12.95 23.54
C VAL A 412 2.57 -13.90 24.64
N GLU A 413 1.90 -15.02 24.83
CA GLU A 413 2.27 -16.06 25.80
C GLU A 413 3.68 -16.66 25.48
N ILE A 414 3.93 -16.95 24.19
CA ILE A 414 5.23 -17.42 23.71
C ILE A 414 6.32 -16.37 23.94
N VAL A 415 6.04 -15.12 23.59
CA VAL A 415 6.99 -14.01 23.80
C VAL A 415 7.33 -13.85 25.27
N ARG A 416 6.35 -14.01 26.17
CA ARG A 416 6.57 -14.00 27.62
C ARG A 416 7.57 -15.06 28.05
N LEU A 417 7.43 -16.28 27.53
CA LEU A 417 8.35 -17.39 27.84
C LEU A 417 9.77 -17.11 27.30
N ILE A 418 9.88 -16.65 26.05
CA ILE A 418 11.16 -16.33 25.41
C ILE A 418 11.89 -15.22 26.17
N LEU A 419 11.18 -14.20 26.60
CA LEU A 419 11.74 -13.04 27.28
C LEU A 419 11.83 -13.20 28.81
N ASN A 420 11.39 -14.35 29.36
CA ASN A 420 11.41 -14.67 30.79
C ASN A 420 10.66 -13.62 31.65
N LYS A 421 9.46 -13.25 31.25
CA LYS A 421 8.59 -12.26 31.92
C LYS A 421 7.30 -12.86 32.47
#